data_236fb9648bc46f5bbe564f2ff0252081
#
_entry.id   236fb9648bc46f5bbe564f2ff0252081
#
_cell.length_a   1.000
_cell.length_b   1.000
_cell.length_c   1.000
_cell.angle_alpha   90.00
_cell.angle_beta   90.00
_cell.angle_gamma   90.00
#
_symmetry.space_group_name_H-M   'P 1'
#
loop_
_entity.id
_entity.type
_entity.pdbx_description
1 polymer ?
#
loop_
_entity_poly.entity_id
_entity_poly.type
_entity_poly.pdbx_seq_one_letter_code
_entity_poly.pdbx_strand_id
1 'polypeptide(L)'
;KEIMISHFKYIDRLKGFAMLCVVLGHLVYLTMYDSWDIAVQDFNLAFVTTFHMPLFMFLSGFVIHAIPDYKKLIKKCYSFLLPFIVFGGIYSFVIHERLERIFISEFKLGYWYLFVLIIFYCLISLQKLTKTKTQEFIVSLIIYGLLNFAIFFLPRYLIDLFSLGLCRTLYPFFMLGYFTRKYNWLELLMKNNWLFTIALLSFIPVYLLFHNGIFNHFIQILILLILVVILFVFKRREQEDSYVERFLAFIGKNSLDVYVLQYFFLRILNLRDFSLWVKNTGNFLIETVLLILFASFISILCIYSAKLLRQSDFINKFIYGHF
;
A
#
# COMPACT_ATOMS: atom_id res chain seq x y z
N LYS A 1 6.53 16.11 29.58
CA LYS A 1 5.33 15.24 29.45
C LYS A 1 5.58 14.39 28.22
N GLU A 2 5.97 13.13 28.41
CA GLU A 2 5.96 12.13 27.37
C GLU A 2 4.52 12.02 26.85
N ILE A 3 4.31 12.43 25.61
CA ILE A 3 3.05 12.17 24.91
C ILE A 3 3.01 10.65 24.72
N MET A 4 2.23 9.95 25.56
CA MET A 4 1.94 8.54 25.36
C MET A 4 1.48 8.39 23.90
N ILE A 5 2.28 7.70 23.11
CA ILE A 5 1.95 7.39 21.71
C ILE A 5 0.73 6.48 21.79
N SER A 6 -0.47 7.03 21.63
CA SER A 6 -1.68 6.24 21.60
C SER A 6 -1.61 5.29 20.40
N HIS A 7 -1.43 4.01 20.68
CA HIS A 7 -1.45 2.96 19.67
C HIS A 7 -2.89 2.74 19.24
N PHE A 8 -3.22 3.15 18.02
CA PHE A 8 -4.57 2.96 17.49
C PHE A 8 -4.75 1.53 16.96
N LYS A 9 -5.50 0.72 17.67
CA LYS A 9 -5.80 -0.66 17.27
C LYS A 9 -6.39 -0.75 15.86
N TYR A 10 -7.27 0.19 15.51
CA TYR A 10 -7.90 0.21 14.18
C TYR A 10 -6.90 0.43 13.04
N ILE A 11 -5.76 1.09 13.27
CA ILE A 11 -4.72 1.28 12.24
C ILE A 11 -4.04 -0.03 11.89
N ASP A 12 -3.74 -0.88 12.87
CA ASP A 12 -3.18 -2.20 12.58
C ASP A 12 -4.19 -3.07 11.82
N ARG A 13 -5.47 -3.01 12.18
CA ARG A 13 -6.54 -3.70 11.46
C ARG A 13 -6.65 -3.22 10.00
N LEU A 14 -6.59 -1.90 9.78
CA LEU A 14 -6.60 -1.31 8.45
C LEU A 14 -5.38 -1.73 7.62
N LYS A 15 -4.18 -1.77 8.21
CA LYS A 15 -2.99 -2.29 7.54
C LYS A 15 -3.15 -3.75 7.16
N GLY A 16 -3.75 -4.56 8.03
CA GLY A 16 -4.03 -5.97 7.75
C GLY A 16 -5.03 -6.15 6.63
N PHE A 17 -6.12 -5.40 6.65
CA PHE A 17 -7.10 -5.38 5.57
C PHE A 17 -6.46 -4.98 4.22
N ALA A 18 -5.72 -3.87 4.21
CA ALA A 18 -5.04 -3.41 3.01
C ALA A 18 -4.01 -4.45 2.50
N MET A 19 -3.28 -5.14 3.41
CA MET A 19 -2.33 -6.18 3.03
C MET A 19 -3.02 -7.41 2.45
N LEU A 20 -4.15 -7.85 3.00
CA LEU A 20 -4.94 -8.92 2.39
C LEU A 20 -5.41 -8.55 0.98
N CYS A 21 -5.84 -7.30 0.77
CA CYS A 21 -6.19 -6.82 -0.57
C CYS A 21 -4.99 -6.85 -1.53
N VAL A 22 -3.78 -6.50 -1.06
CA VAL A 22 -2.55 -6.60 -1.87
C VAL A 22 -2.25 -8.04 -2.24
N VAL A 23 -2.26 -8.96 -1.26
CA VAL A 23 -1.99 -10.38 -1.53
C VAL A 23 -3.03 -10.96 -2.49
N LEU A 24 -4.33 -10.63 -2.30
CA LEU A 24 -5.41 -11.06 -3.18
C LEU A 24 -5.20 -10.53 -4.61
N GLY A 25 -4.88 -9.27 -4.79
CA GLY A 25 -4.62 -8.70 -6.11
C GLY A 25 -3.43 -9.36 -6.81
N HIS A 26 -2.33 -9.60 -6.08
CA HIS A 26 -1.17 -10.31 -6.62
C HIS A 26 -1.48 -11.80 -6.88
N LEU A 27 -2.30 -12.46 -6.04
CA LEU A 27 -2.74 -13.83 -6.25
C LEU A 27 -3.47 -13.94 -7.59
N VAL A 28 -4.47 -13.09 -7.84
CA VAL A 28 -5.20 -13.08 -9.10
C VAL A 28 -4.26 -12.81 -10.29
N TYR A 29 -3.50 -11.71 -10.22
CA TYR A 29 -2.64 -11.29 -11.33
C TYR A 29 -1.53 -12.29 -11.66
N LEU A 30 -0.82 -12.82 -10.66
CA LEU A 30 0.38 -13.63 -10.88
C LEU A 30 0.09 -15.13 -11.10
N THR A 31 -1.08 -15.63 -10.69
CA THR A 31 -1.34 -17.07 -10.67
C THR A 31 -2.52 -17.51 -11.54
N MET A 32 -3.46 -16.62 -11.83
CA MET A 32 -4.69 -16.97 -12.56
C MET A 32 -4.66 -16.55 -14.04
N TYR A 33 -3.91 -15.50 -14.38
CA TYR A 33 -3.94 -14.89 -15.71
C TYR A 33 -2.52 -14.73 -16.28
N ASP A 34 -2.42 -14.74 -17.61
CA ASP A 34 -1.15 -14.61 -18.34
C ASP A 34 -0.70 -13.16 -18.53
N SER A 35 -1.63 -12.22 -18.51
CA SER A 35 -1.34 -10.80 -18.74
C SER A 35 -2.18 -9.90 -17.84
N TRP A 36 -1.67 -8.69 -17.62
CA TRP A 36 -2.39 -7.65 -16.87
C TRP A 36 -3.71 -7.26 -17.53
N ASP A 37 -3.75 -7.13 -18.86
CA ASP A 37 -4.92 -6.67 -19.60
C ASP A 37 -6.11 -7.63 -19.47
N ILE A 38 -5.82 -8.93 -19.30
CA ILE A 38 -6.83 -9.94 -19.02
C ILE A 38 -7.20 -9.95 -17.55
N ALA A 39 -6.21 -9.90 -16.68
CA ALA A 39 -6.41 -9.96 -15.23
C ALA A 39 -7.24 -8.79 -14.68
N VAL A 40 -7.07 -7.59 -15.22
CA VAL A 40 -7.79 -6.39 -14.77
C VAL A 40 -9.31 -6.46 -15.04
N GLN A 41 -9.75 -7.37 -15.90
CA GLN A 41 -11.18 -7.65 -16.14
C GLN A 41 -11.79 -8.51 -15.02
N ASP A 42 -10.97 -9.16 -14.21
CA ASP A 42 -11.43 -9.87 -13.03
C ASP A 42 -11.98 -8.90 -12.01
N PHE A 43 -13.20 -9.18 -11.51
CA PHE A 43 -13.86 -8.30 -10.55
C PHE A 43 -13.06 -8.12 -9.26
N ASN A 44 -12.50 -9.20 -8.71
CA ASN A 44 -11.77 -9.17 -7.44
C ASN A 44 -10.51 -8.31 -7.57
N LEU A 45 -9.75 -8.47 -8.66
CA LEU A 45 -8.58 -7.65 -8.93
C LEU A 45 -8.97 -6.18 -9.17
N ALA A 46 -9.95 -5.92 -10.05
CA ALA A 46 -10.43 -4.58 -10.34
C ALA A 46 -10.90 -3.87 -9.06
N PHE A 47 -11.65 -4.58 -8.20
CA PHE A 47 -12.15 -4.04 -6.94
C PHE A 47 -11.02 -3.62 -6.00
N VAL A 48 -10.06 -4.51 -5.72
CA VAL A 48 -8.99 -4.20 -4.74
C VAL A 48 -8.01 -3.16 -5.28
N THR A 49 -7.72 -3.15 -6.58
CA THR A 49 -6.77 -2.21 -7.19
C THR A 49 -7.25 -0.77 -7.13
N THR A 50 -8.55 -0.52 -7.00
CA THR A 50 -9.09 0.85 -6.88
C THR A 50 -8.58 1.57 -5.63
N PHE A 51 -8.34 0.88 -4.51
CA PHE A 51 -8.09 1.55 -3.24
C PHE A 51 -6.91 1.01 -2.42
N HIS A 52 -6.44 -0.23 -2.63
CA HIS A 52 -5.49 -0.87 -1.69
C HIS A 52 -4.16 -0.10 -1.57
N MET A 53 -3.57 0.35 -2.68
CA MET A 53 -2.32 1.11 -2.62
C MET A 53 -2.50 2.56 -2.15
N PRO A 54 -3.54 3.31 -2.59
CA PRO A 54 -3.93 4.56 -1.94
C PRO A 54 -4.11 4.44 -0.41
N LEU A 55 -4.78 3.39 0.06
CA LEU A 55 -4.96 3.13 1.50
C LEU A 55 -3.61 2.89 2.20
N PHE A 56 -2.73 2.07 1.63
CA PHE A 56 -1.39 1.86 2.21
C PHE A 56 -0.59 3.15 2.32
N MET A 57 -0.61 3.97 1.27
CA MET A 57 0.11 5.25 1.29
C MET A 57 -0.50 6.22 2.30
N PHE A 58 -1.83 6.29 2.40
CA PHE A 58 -2.50 7.05 3.44
C PHE A 58 -2.05 6.60 4.84
N LEU A 59 -2.08 5.29 5.12
CA LEU A 59 -1.67 4.74 6.42
C LEU A 59 -0.19 5.02 6.71
N SER A 60 0.67 5.00 5.69
CA SER A 60 2.09 5.31 5.85
C SER A 60 2.34 6.77 6.23
N GLY A 61 1.56 7.70 5.68
CA GLY A 61 1.55 9.10 6.11
C GLY A 61 0.94 9.27 7.50
N PHE A 62 -0.17 8.58 7.79
CA PHE A 62 -0.89 8.68 9.04
C PHE A 62 -0.08 8.24 10.26
N VAL A 63 0.84 7.29 10.14
CA VAL A 63 1.68 6.86 11.27
C VAL A 63 2.82 7.84 11.60
N ILE A 64 3.02 8.89 10.80
CA ILE A 64 4.04 9.92 11.06
C ILE A 64 3.49 10.91 12.10
N HIS A 65 3.94 10.78 13.34
CA HIS A 65 3.54 11.70 14.42
C HIS A 65 4.27 13.05 14.38
N ALA A 66 5.56 12.98 14.07
CA ALA A 66 6.42 14.13 13.96
C ALA A 66 7.41 13.89 12.82
N ILE A 67 7.80 14.96 12.15
CA ILE A 67 8.77 14.88 11.06
C ILE A 67 10.09 14.38 11.65
N PRO A 68 10.63 13.25 11.15
CA PRO A 68 11.82 12.62 11.71
C PRO A 68 13.03 13.56 11.62
N ASP A 69 13.84 13.63 12.67
CA ASP A 69 15.16 14.25 12.59
C ASP A 69 16.06 13.49 11.60
N TYR A 70 17.22 14.06 11.28
CA TYR A 70 18.11 13.48 10.26
C TYR A 70 18.54 12.03 10.60
N LYS A 71 18.86 11.74 11.86
CA LYS A 71 19.28 10.39 12.29
C LYS A 71 18.12 9.39 12.17
N LYS A 72 16.93 9.78 12.59
CA LYS A 72 15.72 8.95 12.49
C LYS A 72 15.31 8.76 11.02
N LEU A 73 15.45 9.81 10.18
CA LEU A 73 15.18 9.73 8.75
C LEU A 73 16.09 8.67 8.08
N ILE A 74 17.41 8.76 8.30
CA ILE A 74 18.36 7.80 7.76
C ILE A 74 18.02 6.38 8.24
N LYS A 75 17.81 6.18 9.53
CA LYS A 75 17.44 4.87 10.08
C LYS A 75 16.18 4.33 9.41
N LYS A 76 15.18 5.19 9.18
CA LYS A 76 13.94 4.80 8.52
C LYS A 76 14.16 4.46 7.04
N CYS A 77 14.95 5.24 6.32
CA CYS A 77 15.33 4.95 4.93
C CYS A 77 16.07 3.60 4.84
N TYR A 78 17.01 3.31 5.73
CA TYR A 78 17.68 2.00 5.77
C TYR A 78 16.71 0.85 6.03
N SER A 79 15.73 1.02 6.94
CA SER A 79 14.74 -0.03 7.23
C SER A 79 13.83 -0.38 6.04
N PHE A 80 13.74 0.48 5.02
CA PHE A 80 13.05 0.20 3.77
C PHE A 80 14.02 -0.25 2.67
N LEU A 81 15.22 0.36 2.60
CA LEU A 81 16.20 0.11 1.56
C LEU A 81 16.75 -1.32 1.63
N LEU A 82 17.07 -1.80 2.83
CA LEU A 82 17.64 -3.14 3.01
C LEU A 82 16.66 -4.24 2.55
N PRO A 83 15.40 -4.31 3.02
CA PRO A 83 14.45 -5.28 2.49
C PRO A 83 14.21 -5.12 0.98
N PHE A 84 14.16 -3.89 0.46
CA PHE A 84 14.01 -3.61 -0.96
C PHE A 84 15.14 -4.27 -1.79
N ILE A 85 16.40 -4.04 -1.41
CA ILE A 85 17.55 -4.57 -2.14
C ILE A 85 17.66 -6.09 -1.99
N VAL A 86 17.53 -6.60 -0.76
CA VAL A 86 17.76 -8.02 -0.49
C VAL A 86 16.64 -8.89 -1.08
N PHE A 87 15.38 -8.62 -0.74
CA PHE A 87 14.28 -9.44 -1.25
C PHE A 87 14.04 -9.21 -2.74
N GLY A 88 14.14 -7.96 -3.23
CA GLY A 88 14.06 -7.67 -4.65
C GLY A 88 15.20 -8.33 -5.44
N GLY A 89 16.42 -8.33 -4.90
CA GLY A 89 17.59 -9.01 -5.49
C GLY A 89 17.38 -10.51 -5.57
N ILE A 90 17.02 -11.16 -4.46
CA ILE A 90 16.76 -12.61 -4.45
C ILE A 90 15.62 -12.94 -5.41
N TYR A 91 14.54 -12.16 -5.41
CA TYR A 91 13.40 -12.39 -6.28
C TYR A 91 13.77 -12.26 -7.76
N SER A 92 14.64 -11.33 -8.14
CA SER A 92 15.10 -11.21 -9.53
C SER A 92 15.81 -12.49 -10.03
N PHE A 93 16.58 -13.15 -9.17
CA PHE A 93 17.19 -14.44 -9.49
C PHE A 93 16.12 -15.55 -9.62
N VAL A 94 15.13 -15.58 -8.74
CA VAL A 94 14.06 -16.58 -8.76
C VAL A 94 13.23 -16.52 -10.04
N ILE A 95 13.00 -15.32 -10.59
CA ILE A 95 12.24 -15.13 -11.83
C ILE A 95 13.11 -15.05 -13.08
N HIS A 96 14.42 -15.29 -12.96
CA HIS A 96 15.40 -15.21 -14.07
C HIS A 96 15.43 -13.82 -14.76
N GLU A 97 15.20 -12.76 -14.00
CA GLU A 97 15.27 -11.39 -14.48
C GLU A 97 16.62 -10.74 -14.16
N ARG A 98 16.99 -9.72 -14.93
CA ARG A 98 18.22 -8.98 -14.67
C ARG A 98 18.10 -8.17 -13.37
N LEU A 99 19.14 -8.24 -12.53
CA LEU A 99 19.20 -7.53 -11.25
C LEU A 99 18.99 -6.02 -11.41
N GLU A 100 19.46 -5.43 -12.50
CA GLU A 100 19.30 -4.00 -12.79
C GLU A 100 17.83 -3.56 -12.88
N ARG A 101 16.88 -4.48 -13.24
CA ARG A 101 15.46 -4.16 -13.34
C ARG A 101 14.84 -3.74 -12.02
N ILE A 102 15.42 -4.12 -10.87
CA ILE A 102 15.00 -3.62 -9.56
C ILE A 102 15.14 -2.10 -9.48
N PHE A 103 16.14 -1.54 -10.18
CA PHE A 103 16.40 -0.10 -10.15
C PHE A 103 15.76 0.64 -11.32
N ILE A 104 15.84 0.10 -12.54
CA ILE A 104 15.43 0.80 -13.76
C ILE A 104 13.95 0.66 -14.12
N SER A 105 13.24 -0.38 -13.65
CA SER A 105 11.80 -0.52 -13.94
C SER A 105 10.96 0.33 -12.99
N GLU A 106 9.85 0.90 -13.46
CA GLU A 106 8.92 1.70 -12.64
C GLU A 106 8.40 0.92 -11.43
N PHE A 107 8.02 -0.34 -11.61
CA PHE A 107 7.44 -1.20 -10.57
C PHE A 107 8.48 -2.01 -9.77
N LYS A 108 9.79 -1.85 -10.04
CA LYS A 108 10.86 -2.47 -9.24
C LYS A 108 10.64 -3.96 -8.96
N LEU A 109 10.19 -4.73 -9.95
CA LEU A 109 9.81 -6.14 -9.81
C LEU A 109 8.78 -6.41 -8.69
N GLY A 110 7.93 -5.43 -8.36
CA GLY A 110 6.92 -5.52 -7.30
C GLY A 110 7.33 -4.84 -5.98
N TYR A 111 8.61 -4.55 -5.76
CA TYR A 111 9.12 -3.95 -4.52
C TYR A 111 9.08 -2.41 -4.48
N TRP A 112 8.43 -1.78 -5.46
CA TRP A 112 8.36 -0.34 -5.64
C TRP A 112 7.81 0.44 -4.43
N TYR A 113 6.93 -0.16 -3.64
CA TYR A 113 6.32 0.52 -2.49
C TYR A 113 7.37 0.97 -1.46
N LEU A 114 8.35 0.11 -1.13
CA LEU A 114 9.42 0.46 -0.20
C LEU A 114 10.30 1.59 -0.76
N PHE A 115 10.58 1.56 -2.06
CA PHE A 115 11.36 2.59 -2.74
C PHE A 115 10.63 3.95 -2.74
N VAL A 116 9.34 3.96 -3.08
CA VAL A 116 8.50 5.18 -3.05
C VAL A 116 8.37 5.73 -1.62
N LEU A 117 8.29 4.86 -0.60
CA LEU A 117 8.29 5.30 0.80
C LEU A 117 9.58 6.03 1.18
N ILE A 118 10.75 5.58 0.73
CA ILE A 118 12.01 6.28 0.96
C ILE A 118 11.92 7.70 0.40
N ILE A 119 11.45 7.84 -0.84
CA ILE A 119 11.26 9.15 -1.48
C ILE A 119 10.30 10.02 -0.65
N PHE A 120 9.17 9.47 -0.22
CA PHE A 120 8.17 10.24 0.56
C PHE A 120 8.68 10.64 1.94
N TYR A 121 9.48 9.81 2.61
CA TYR A 121 10.13 10.20 3.86
C TYR A 121 11.17 11.31 3.66
N CYS A 122 11.87 11.32 2.53
CA CYS A 122 12.75 12.44 2.16
C CYS A 122 11.93 13.71 1.87
N LEU A 123 10.86 13.62 1.08
CA LEU A 123 10.02 14.77 0.73
C LEU A 123 9.30 15.37 1.95
N ILE A 124 8.78 14.54 2.86
CA ILE A 124 8.10 15.07 4.06
C ILE A 124 9.07 15.76 5.01
N SER A 125 10.37 15.45 4.95
CA SER A 125 11.37 16.14 5.78
C SER A 125 11.47 17.64 5.43
N LEU A 126 11.09 18.04 4.22
CA LEU A 126 11.03 19.44 3.78
C LEU A 126 9.97 20.24 4.56
N GLN A 127 8.98 19.58 5.14
CA GLN A 127 8.00 20.25 6.01
C GLN A 127 8.61 20.86 7.29
N LYS A 128 9.85 20.51 7.63
CA LYS A 128 10.59 21.19 8.71
C LYS A 128 10.87 22.67 8.43
N LEU A 129 10.89 23.05 7.17
CA LEU A 129 11.11 24.43 6.75
C LEU A 129 9.88 25.32 6.95
N THR A 130 8.73 24.71 7.24
CA THR A 130 7.46 25.43 7.42
C THR A 130 7.22 25.76 8.89
N LYS A 131 6.56 26.91 9.12
CA LYS A 131 6.20 27.40 10.46
C LYS A 131 4.66 27.44 10.67
N THR A 132 3.89 27.45 9.59
CA THR A 132 2.43 27.59 9.65
C THR A 132 1.75 26.47 8.86
N LYS A 133 0.49 26.17 9.21
CA LYS A 133 -0.35 25.19 8.48
C LYS A 133 -0.43 25.54 6.98
N THR A 134 -0.62 26.80 6.66
CA THR A 134 -0.71 27.27 5.27
C THR A 134 0.57 26.98 4.50
N GLN A 135 1.75 27.23 5.11
CA GLN A 135 3.03 26.90 4.49
C GLN A 135 3.18 25.41 4.24
N GLU A 136 2.73 24.55 5.15
CA GLU A 136 2.77 23.10 4.96
C GLU A 136 1.95 22.65 3.76
N PHE A 137 0.74 23.19 3.60
CA PHE A 137 -0.09 22.91 2.43
C PHE A 137 0.55 23.43 1.14
N ILE A 138 1.08 24.65 1.15
CA ILE A 138 1.75 25.25 -0.02
C ILE A 138 2.97 24.39 -0.42
N VAL A 139 3.83 24.00 0.52
CA VAL A 139 4.99 23.16 0.23
C VAL A 139 4.54 21.83 -0.35
N SER A 140 3.48 21.21 0.19
CA SER A 140 2.94 19.96 -0.36
C SER A 140 2.40 20.12 -1.78
N LEU A 141 1.73 21.23 -2.07
CA LEU A 141 1.23 21.54 -3.42
C LEU A 141 2.39 21.81 -4.40
N ILE A 142 3.43 22.51 -3.95
CA ILE A 142 4.64 22.73 -4.76
C ILE A 142 5.32 21.40 -5.10
N ILE A 143 5.51 20.50 -4.12
CA ILE A 143 6.08 19.17 -4.35
C ILE A 143 5.23 18.38 -5.35
N TYR A 144 3.91 18.42 -5.20
CA TYR A 144 3.00 17.74 -6.14
C TYR A 144 3.08 18.35 -7.55
N GLY A 145 3.15 19.67 -7.65
CA GLY A 145 3.37 20.39 -8.91
C GLY A 145 4.70 19.98 -9.57
N LEU A 146 5.79 19.91 -8.79
CA LEU A 146 7.10 19.47 -9.27
C LEU A 146 7.09 18.00 -9.74
N LEU A 147 6.37 17.11 -9.08
CA LEU A 147 6.20 15.72 -9.54
C LEU A 147 5.45 15.64 -10.88
N ASN A 148 4.40 16.45 -11.06
CA ASN A 148 3.70 16.53 -12.34
C ASN A 148 4.59 17.12 -13.44
N PHE A 149 5.32 18.20 -13.15
CA PHE A 149 6.27 18.82 -14.06
C PHE A 149 7.39 17.84 -14.47
N ALA A 150 7.96 17.12 -13.51
CA ALA A 150 9.00 16.14 -13.77
C ALA A 150 8.55 15.04 -14.77
N ILE A 151 7.32 14.56 -14.66
CA ILE A 151 6.78 13.55 -15.59
C ILE A 151 6.62 14.10 -16.99
N PHE A 152 6.32 15.39 -17.13
CA PHE A 152 6.13 16.01 -18.44
C PHE A 152 7.46 16.30 -19.14
N PHE A 153 8.50 16.69 -18.40
CA PHE A 153 9.76 17.16 -18.98
C PHE A 153 10.92 16.16 -18.93
N LEU A 154 10.88 15.17 -18.02
CA LEU A 154 11.98 14.20 -17.92
C LEU A 154 11.82 13.07 -18.92
N PRO A 155 12.94 12.52 -19.42
CA PRO A 155 12.92 11.33 -20.26
C PRO A 155 12.43 10.10 -19.50
N ARG A 156 11.77 9.18 -20.20
CA ARG A 156 11.09 8.00 -19.63
C ARG A 156 11.99 7.19 -18.70
N TYR A 157 13.25 6.99 -19.06
CA TYR A 157 14.17 6.22 -18.23
C TYR A 157 14.41 6.81 -16.84
N LEU A 158 14.40 8.15 -16.67
CA LEU A 158 14.48 8.80 -15.36
C LEU A 158 13.18 8.68 -14.58
N ILE A 159 12.04 8.78 -15.27
CA ILE A 159 10.73 8.60 -14.66
C ILE A 159 10.64 7.20 -14.05
N ASP A 160 11.05 6.18 -14.80
CA ASP A 160 11.03 4.79 -14.36
C ASP A 160 12.09 4.51 -13.27
N LEU A 161 13.30 5.08 -13.40
CA LEU A 161 14.38 4.96 -12.42
C LEU A 161 13.95 5.44 -11.02
N PHE A 162 13.24 6.55 -10.94
CA PHE A 162 12.75 7.12 -9.68
C PHE A 162 11.29 6.78 -9.37
N SER A 163 10.64 5.93 -10.18
CA SER A 163 9.21 5.60 -10.05
C SER A 163 8.32 6.85 -9.92
N LEU A 164 8.64 7.91 -10.67
CA LEU A 164 7.96 9.22 -10.54
C LEU A 164 6.47 9.15 -10.87
N GLY A 165 6.06 8.25 -11.78
CA GLY A 165 4.66 8.00 -12.08
C GLY A 165 3.89 7.56 -10.84
N LEU A 166 4.45 6.59 -10.09
CA LEU A 166 3.90 6.12 -8.83
C LEU A 166 3.97 7.18 -7.73
N CYS A 167 5.07 7.92 -7.66
CA CYS A 167 5.22 9.03 -6.71
C CYS A 167 4.13 10.09 -6.93
N ARG A 168 3.91 10.54 -8.17
CA ARG A 168 2.85 11.51 -8.50
C ARG A 168 1.47 11.00 -8.09
N THR A 169 1.17 9.75 -8.44
CA THR A 169 -0.15 9.16 -8.19
C THR A 169 -0.44 9.01 -6.71
N LEU A 170 0.56 8.63 -5.90
CA LEU A 170 0.36 8.22 -4.52
C LEU A 170 0.71 9.29 -3.47
N TYR A 171 1.46 10.32 -3.86
CA TYR A 171 1.85 11.41 -2.96
C TYR A 171 0.65 12.12 -2.29
N PRO A 172 -0.46 12.44 -3.00
CA PRO A 172 -1.62 13.06 -2.36
C PRO A 172 -2.20 12.23 -1.22
N PHE A 173 -2.26 10.90 -1.38
CA PHE A 173 -2.78 10.00 -0.35
C PHE A 173 -1.86 9.94 0.87
N PHE A 174 -0.54 9.90 0.65
CA PHE A 174 0.43 9.94 1.73
C PHE A 174 0.34 11.24 2.54
N MET A 175 0.29 12.40 1.86
CA MET A 175 0.15 13.70 2.53
C MET A 175 -1.19 13.85 3.22
N LEU A 176 -2.27 13.34 2.63
CA LEU A 176 -3.58 13.32 3.30
C LEU A 176 -3.50 12.54 4.61
N GLY A 177 -2.86 11.37 4.63
CA GLY A 177 -2.65 10.59 5.84
C GLY A 177 -1.90 11.40 6.92
N TYR A 178 -0.80 12.03 6.54
CA TYR A 178 -0.02 12.88 7.43
C TYR A 178 -0.83 14.04 8.01
N PHE A 179 -1.57 14.79 7.17
CA PHE A 179 -2.39 15.91 7.62
C PHE A 179 -3.58 15.45 8.48
N THR A 180 -4.21 14.34 8.10
CA THR A 180 -5.30 13.76 8.88
C THR A 180 -4.86 13.44 10.30
N ARG A 181 -3.67 12.89 10.46
CA ARG A 181 -3.09 12.62 11.79
C ARG A 181 -2.72 13.91 12.52
N LYS A 182 -1.98 14.78 11.85
CA LYS A 182 -1.44 16.01 12.44
C LYS A 182 -2.52 16.97 12.90
N TYR A 183 -3.59 17.11 12.13
CA TYR A 183 -4.67 18.06 12.39
C TYR A 183 -5.95 17.42 12.93
N ASN A 184 -5.89 16.14 13.26
CA ASN A 184 -7.00 15.38 13.83
C ASN A 184 -8.29 15.42 12.98
N TRP A 185 -8.14 15.43 11.65
CA TRP A 185 -9.28 15.51 10.72
C TRP A 185 -10.22 14.31 10.79
N LEU A 186 -9.73 13.17 11.25
CA LEU A 186 -10.56 11.99 11.37
C LEU A 186 -11.75 12.21 12.31
N GLU A 187 -11.56 12.93 13.42
CA GLU A 187 -12.67 13.25 14.34
C GLU A 187 -13.70 14.18 13.70
N LEU A 188 -13.26 15.13 12.87
CA LEU A 188 -14.16 16.00 12.10
C LEU A 188 -14.98 15.21 11.08
N LEU A 189 -14.34 14.28 10.37
CA LEU A 189 -15.00 13.41 9.39
C LEU A 189 -16.03 12.49 10.07
N MET A 190 -15.71 11.95 11.24
CA MET A 190 -16.57 11.02 11.97
C MET A 190 -17.87 11.66 12.50
N LYS A 191 -17.91 12.98 12.66
CA LYS A 191 -19.12 13.71 13.09
C LYS A 191 -20.19 13.82 12.00
N ASN A 192 -19.83 13.60 10.74
CA ASN A 192 -20.68 13.89 9.59
C ASN A 192 -21.12 12.60 8.87
N ASN A 193 -22.26 12.03 9.26
CA ASN A 193 -22.80 10.80 8.64
C ASN A 193 -23.12 10.96 7.15
N TRP A 194 -23.45 12.16 6.68
CA TRP A 194 -23.73 12.42 5.27
C TRP A 194 -22.49 12.25 4.39
N LEU A 195 -21.29 12.56 4.91
CA LEU A 195 -20.03 12.32 4.21
C LEU A 195 -19.82 10.82 3.96
N PHE A 196 -20.19 9.98 4.92
CA PHE A 196 -20.14 8.52 4.72
C PHE A 196 -21.06 8.07 3.58
N THR A 197 -22.27 8.61 3.51
CA THR A 197 -23.23 8.26 2.45
C THR A 197 -22.74 8.69 1.07
N ILE A 198 -22.24 9.92 0.92
CA ILE A 198 -21.65 10.40 -0.34
C ILE A 198 -20.44 9.54 -0.73
N ALA A 199 -19.58 9.25 0.23
CA ALA A 199 -18.40 8.45 -0.01
C ALA A 199 -18.76 7.02 -0.44
N LEU A 200 -19.79 6.41 0.15
CA LEU A 200 -20.30 5.10 -0.24
C LEU A 200 -20.86 5.12 -1.68
N LEU A 201 -21.63 6.14 -2.02
CA LEU A 201 -22.19 6.28 -3.38
C LEU A 201 -21.13 6.56 -4.44
N SER A 202 -19.99 7.17 -4.06
CA SER A 202 -18.87 7.42 -4.97
C SER A 202 -18.15 6.15 -5.43
N PHE A 203 -18.37 5.01 -4.76
CA PHE A 203 -17.71 3.75 -5.09
C PHE A 203 -18.09 3.25 -6.49
N ILE A 204 -19.38 3.37 -6.87
CA ILE A 204 -19.87 2.91 -8.17
C ILE A 204 -19.18 3.65 -9.33
N PRO A 205 -19.19 5.00 -9.40
CA PRO A 205 -18.50 5.71 -10.47
C PRO A 205 -16.99 5.46 -10.48
N VAL A 206 -16.34 5.30 -9.31
CA VAL A 206 -14.90 4.97 -9.26
C VAL A 206 -14.64 3.63 -9.90
N TYR A 207 -15.40 2.62 -9.53
CA TYR A 207 -15.27 1.28 -10.10
C TYR A 207 -15.46 1.29 -11.62
N LEU A 208 -16.52 1.93 -12.11
CA LEU A 208 -16.82 2.00 -13.55
C LEU A 208 -15.72 2.73 -14.33
N LEU A 209 -15.22 3.85 -13.82
CA LEU A 209 -14.17 4.62 -14.48
C LEU A 209 -12.84 3.88 -14.48
N PHE A 210 -12.51 3.22 -13.37
CA PHE A 210 -11.28 2.44 -13.24
C PHE A 210 -11.30 1.22 -14.17
N HIS A 211 -12.43 0.51 -14.22
CA HIS A 211 -12.63 -0.65 -15.10
C HIS A 211 -12.49 -0.28 -16.58
N ASN A 212 -12.90 0.94 -16.97
CA ASN A 212 -12.72 1.45 -18.33
C ASN A 212 -11.32 2.05 -18.60
N GLY A 213 -10.35 1.83 -17.72
CA GLY A 213 -8.98 2.29 -17.89
C GLY A 213 -8.78 3.82 -17.76
N ILE A 214 -9.80 4.53 -17.30
CA ILE A 214 -9.72 5.99 -17.11
C ILE A 214 -9.09 6.28 -15.75
N PHE A 215 -7.81 6.62 -15.75
CA PHE A 215 -7.11 7.06 -14.55
C PHE A 215 -6.66 8.52 -14.69
N ASN A 216 -7.33 9.41 -13.97
CA ASN A 216 -7.03 10.84 -13.96
C ASN A 216 -7.15 11.44 -12.55
N HIS A 217 -6.88 12.74 -12.42
CA HIS A 217 -6.96 13.43 -11.13
C HIS A 217 -8.35 13.39 -10.49
N PHE A 218 -9.42 13.36 -11.31
CA PHE A 218 -10.79 13.25 -10.81
C PHE A 218 -11.01 11.90 -10.09
N ILE A 219 -10.50 10.79 -10.62
CA ILE A 219 -10.57 9.48 -9.98
C ILE A 219 -9.77 9.48 -8.67
N GLN A 220 -8.61 10.14 -8.60
CA GLN A 220 -7.87 10.26 -7.34
C GLN A 220 -8.73 10.90 -6.25
N ILE A 221 -9.49 11.94 -6.55
CA ILE A 221 -10.41 12.58 -5.60
C ILE A 221 -11.52 11.60 -5.16
N LEU A 222 -12.10 10.85 -6.10
CA LEU A 222 -13.12 9.86 -5.77
C LEU A 222 -12.56 8.72 -4.91
N ILE A 223 -11.34 8.27 -5.16
CA ILE A 223 -10.66 7.26 -4.32
C ILE A 223 -10.47 7.80 -2.89
N LEU A 224 -10.19 9.09 -2.70
CA LEU A 224 -10.14 9.69 -1.36
C LEU A 224 -11.45 9.50 -0.58
N LEU A 225 -12.59 9.60 -1.25
CA LEU A 225 -13.90 9.36 -0.64
C LEU A 225 -14.06 7.89 -0.22
N ILE A 226 -13.60 6.94 -1.03
CA ILE A 226 -13.60 5.51 -0.65
C ILE A 226 -12.76 5.28 0.60
N LEU A 227 -11.58 5.89 0.70
CA LEU A 227 -10.76 5.81 1.90
C LEU A 227 -11.49 6.34 3.15
N VAL A 228 -12.28 7.40 3.01
CA VAL A 228 -13.12 7.92 4.11
C VAL A 228 -14.10 6.87 4.59
N VAL A 229 -14.77 6.13 3.68
CA VAL A 229 -15.69 5.05 4.06
C VAL A 229 -14.96 3.97 4.86
N ILE A 230 -13.84 3.50 4.33
CA ILE A 230 -13.05 2.43 4.95
C ILE A 230 -12.59 2.87 6.36
N LEU A 231 -12.03 4.08 6.48
CA LEU A 231 -11.60 4.65 7.76
C LEU A 231 -12.75 4.74 8.76
N PHE A 232 -13.93 5.18 8.29
CA PHE A 232 -15.12 5.33 9.11
C PHE A 232 -15.58 3.98 9.68
N VAL A 233 -15.65 2.94 8.86
CA VAL A 233 -16.04 1.59 9.29
C VAL A 233 -15.08 1.07 10.37
N PHE A 234 -13.78 1.11 10.12
CA PHE A 234 -12.78 0.59 11.05
C PHE A 234 -12.68 1.40 12.34
N LYS A 235 -12.82 2.73 12.27
CA LYS A 235 -12.77 3.59 13.45
C LYS A 235 -13.99 3.37 14.35
N ARG A 236 -15.20 3.19 13.79
CA ARG A 236 -16.39 2.87 14.57
C ARG A 236 -16.28 1.56 15.32
N ARG A 237 -15.55 0.60 14.77
CA ARG A 237 -15.33 -0.72 15.36
C ARG A 237 -14.06 -0.79 16.23
N GLU A 238 -13.46 0.34 16.60
CA GLU A 238 -12.19 0.37 17.35
C GLU A 238 -12.25 -0.40 18.68
N GLN A 239 -13.43 -0.40 19.33
CA GLN A 239 -13.66 -1.06 20.62
C GLN A 239 -14.00 -2.56 20.49
N GLU A 240 -14.36 -3.02 19.30
CA GLU A 240 -14.66 -4.43 19.07
C GLU A 240 -13.36 -5.26 19.12
N ASP A 241 -13.47 -6.51 19.53
CA ASP A 241 -12.34 -7.45 19.62
C ASP A 241 -12.74 -8.85 19.12
N SER A 242 -13.32 -8.90 17.91
CA SER A 242 -13.69 -10.14 17.27
C SER A 242 -12.45 -10.92 16.76
N TYR A 243 -12.63 -12.19 16.44
CA TYR A 243 -11.57 -13.02 15.84
C TYR A 243 -11.04 -12.40 14.54
N VAL A 244 -11.92 -11.88 13.69
CA VAL A 244 -11.56 -11.23 12.43
C VAL A 244 -10.68 -10.00 12.69
N GLU A 245 -11.03 -9.18 13.68
CA GLU A 245 -10.28 -7.96 14.00
C GLU A 245 -8.90 -8.26 14.58
N ARG A 246 -8.80 -9.28 15.44
CA ARG A 246 -7.52 -9.77 15.95
C ARG A 246 -6.65 -10.32 14.82
N PHE A 247 -7.25 -11.06 13.88
CA PHE A 247 -6.55 -11.59 12.71
C PHE A 247 -6.04 -10.47 11.80
N LEU A 248 -6.88 -9.47 11.49
CA LEU A 248 -6.46 -8.31 10.71
C LEU A 248 -5.32 -7.54 11.41
N ALA A 249 -5.43 -7.31 12.71
CA ALA A 249 -4.37 -6.66 13.47
C ALA A 249 -3.06 -7.47 13.46
N PHE A 250 -3.13 -8.80 13.51
CA PHE A 250 -1.99 -9.69 13.41
C PHE A 250 -1.27 -9.55 12.06
N ILE A 251 -2.01 -9.57 10.94
CA ILE A 251 -1.44 -9.35 9.61
C ILE A 251 -0.88 -7.92 9.50
N GLY A 252 -1.61 -6.93 10.00
CA GLY A 252 -1.20 -5.53 9.91
C GLY A 252 0.10 -5.20 10.63
N LYS A 253 0.32 -5.78 11.80
CA LYS A 253 1.58 -5.66 12.56
C LYS A 253 2.76 -6.28 11.81
N ASN A 254 2.51 -7.30 11.00
CA ASN A 254 3.52 -8.03 10.23
C ASN A 254 3.43 -7.71 8.73
N SER A 255 2.84 -6.58 8.36
CA SER A 255 2.57 -6.25 6.94
C SER A 255 3.82 -6.15 6.07
N LEU A 256 4.97 -5.73 6.62
CA LEU A 256 6.24 -5.72 5.90
C LEU A 256 6.68 -7.15 5.53
N ASP A 257 6.54 -8.10 6.45
CA ASP A 257 6.92 -9.50 6.23
C ASP A 257 6.09 -10.13 5.11
N VAL A 258 4.78 -9.89 5.16
CA VAL A 258 3.87 -10.34 4.10
C VAL A 258 4.26 -9.69 2.77
N TYR A 259 4.48 -8.37 2.75
CA TYR A 259 4.82 -7.64 1.53
C TYR A 259 6.07 -8.17 0.85
N VAL A 260 7.16 -8.43 1.58
CA VAL A 260 8.43 -8.84 0.98
C VAL A 260 8.48 -10.33 0.60
N LEU A 261 7.70 -11.20 1.26
CA LEU A 261 7.76 -12.65 1.05
C LEU A 261 6.66 -13.20 0.15
N GLN A 262 5.53 -12.49 -0.03
CA GLN A 262 4.38 -13.01 -0.79
C GLN A 262 4.74 -13.46 -2.22
N TYR A 263 5.63 -12.72 -2.90
CA TYR A 263 6.01 -13.02 -4.28
C TYR A 263 6.65 -14.40 -4.44
N PHE A 264 7.42 -14.85 -3.45
CA PHE A 264 8.05 -16.18 -3.47
C PHE A 264 7.00 -17.29 -3.39
N PHE A 265 6.00 -17.15 -2.51
CA PHE A 265 4.91 -18.13 -2.38
C PHE A 265 3.97 -18.09 -3.59
N LEU A 266 3.63 -16.91 -4.07
CA LEU A 266 2.76 -16.76 -5.24
C LEU A 266 3.38 -17.34 -6.52
N ARG A 267 4.71 -17.28 -6.66
CA ARG A 267 5.40 -17.83 -7.84
C ARG A 267 5.30 -19.35 -7.97
N ILE A 268 5.11 -20.05 -6.86
CA ILE A 268 4.99 -21.52 -6.85
C ILE A 268 3.57 -21.93 -7.24
N LEU A 269 2.58 -21.05 -7.07
CA LEU A 269 1.18 -21.35 -7.34
C LEU A 269 0.83 -21.18 -8.82
N ASN A 270 -0.01 -22.08 -9.32
CA ASN A 270 -0.66 -21.96 -10.63
C ASN A 270 -2.15 -22.23 -10.44
N LEU A 271 -2.97 -21.20 -10.58
CA LEU A 271 -4.42 -21.26 -10.40
C LEU A 271 -5.18 -21.03 -11.72
N ARG A 272 -4.55 -21.28 -12.90
CA ARG A 272 -5.19 -21.11 -14.20
C ARG A 272 -6.41 -22.00 -14.38
N ASP A 273 -6.30 -23.27 -13.99
CA ASP A 273 -7.43 -24.20 -14.07
C ASP A 273 -8.58 -23.79 -13.15
N PHE A 274 -8.27 -23.26 -11.97
CA PHE A 274 -9.24 -22.64 -11.08
C PHE A 274 -9.92 -21.43 -11.71
N SER A 275 -9.17 -20.54 -12.37
CA SER A 275 -9.72 -19.41 -13.13
C SER A 275 -10.68 -19.86 -14.23
N LEU A 276 -10.32 -20.90 -14.99
CA LEU A 276 -11.17 -21.47 -16.02
C LEU A 276 -12.45 -22.07 -15.44
N TRP A 277 -12.34 -22.79 -14.34
CA TRP A 277 -13.49 -23.34 -13.62
C TRP A 277 -14.45 -22.25 -13.14
N VAL A 278 -13.94 -21.17 -12.55
CA VAL A 278 -14.75 -20.04 -12.10
C VAL A 278 -15.47 -19.38 -13.26
N LYS A 279 -14.78 -19.12 -14.36
CA LYS A 279 -15.38 -18.54 -15.58
C LYS A 279 -16.51 -19.40 -16.12
N ASN A 280 -16.33 -20.73 -16.14
CA ASN A 280 -17.33 -21.66 -16.65
C ASN A 280 -18.56 -21.79 -15.75
N THR A 281 -18.38 -21.66 -14.43
CA THR A 281 -19.48 -21.77 -13.46
C THR A 281 -20.18 -20.44 -13.20
N GLY A 282 -19.53 -19.32 -13.50
CA GLY A 282 -20.02 -17.97 -13.20
C GLY A 282 -20.18 -17.67 -11.70
N ASN A 283 -19.56 -18.46 -10.83
CA ASN A 283 -19.78 -18.41 -9.39
C ASN A 283 -18.81 -17.46 -8.68
N PHE A 284 -18.98 -16.18 -8.94
CA PHE A 284 -18.21 -15.07 -8.39
C PHE A 284 -18.07 -15.09 -6.84
N LEU A 285 -19.13 -15.46 -6.12
CA LEU A 285 -19.08 -15.48 -4.66
C LEU A 285 -18.12 -16.55 -4.12
N ILE A 286 -18.15 -17.74 -4.71
CA ILE A 286 -17.23 -18.82 -4.33
C ILE A 286 -15.79 -18.40 -4.64
N GLU A 287 -15.55 -17.81 -5.80
CA GLU A 287 -14.24 -17.29 -6.16
C GLU A 287 -13.71 -16.31 -5.12
N THR A 288 -14.50 -15.29 -4.79
CA THR A 288 -14.10 -14.26 -3.82
C THR A 288 -13.76 -14.87 -2.46
N VAL A 289 -14.60 -15.79 -1.96
CA VAL A 289 -14.35 -16.47 -0.67
C VAL A 289 -13.05 -17.27 -0.72
N LEU A 290 -12.84 -18.06 -1.76
CA LEU A 290 -11.62 -18.87 -1.91
C LEU A 290 -10.37 -17.99 -2.04
N LEU A 291 -10.43 -16.91 -2.79
CA LEU A 291 -9.32 -15.95 -2.91
C LEU A 291 -8.97 -15.30 -1.57
N ILE A 292 -9.96 -14.94 -0.76
CA ILE A 292 -9.74 -14.41 0.60
C ILE A 292 -9.07 -15.47 1.49
N LEU A 293 -9.50 -16.73 1.41
CA LEU A 293 -8.89 -17.83 2.17
C LEU A 293 -7.44 -18.08 1.72
N PHE A 294 -7.17 -18.12 0.42
CA PHE A 294 -5.81 -18.27 -0.11
C PHE A 294 -4.91 -17.08 0.29
N ALA A 295 -5.38 -15.84 0.14
CA ALA A 295 -4.64 -14.64 0.55
C ALA A 295 -4.32 -14.66 2.05
N SER A 296 -5.27 -15.10 2.88
CA SER A 296 -5.08 -15.26 4.33
C SER A 296 -4.02 -16.32 4.63
N PHE A 297 -4.09 -17.46 3.97
CA PHE A 297 -3.14 -18.57 4.14
C PHE A 297 -1.72 -18.14 3.74
N ILE A 298 -1.55 -17.51 2.57
CA ILE A 298 -0.25 -16.99 2.10
C ILE A 298 0.30 -15.96 3.09
N SER A 299 -0.56 -15.06 3.60
CA SER A 299 -0.13 -14.06 4.59
C SER A 299 0.39 -14.71 5.87
N ILE A 300 -0.27 -15.75 6.34
CA ILE A 300 0.17 -16.54 7.51
C ILE A 300 1.52 -17.22 7.22
N LEU A 301 1.67 -17.87 6.07
CA LEU A 301 2.94 -18.50 5.67
C LEU A 301 4.08 -17.46 5.63
N CYS A 302 3.86 -16.29 5.05
CA CYS A 302 4.85 -15.22 5.02
C CYS A 302 5.29 -14.81 6.43
N ILE A 303 4.32 -14.61 7.35
CA ILE A 303 4.62 -14.18 8.72
C ILE A 303 5.43 -15.23 9.47
N TYR A 304 5.07 -16.52 9.38
CA TYR A 304 5.81 -17.57 10.06
C TYR A 304 7.19 -17.78 9.44
N SER A 305 7.32 -17.72 8.11
CA SER A 305 8.62 -17.76 7.42
C SER A 305 9.52 -16.59 7.84
N ALA A 306 8.96 -15.37 7.93
CA ALA A 306 9.72 -14.23 8.42
C ALA A 306 10.16 -14.40 9.88
N LYS A 307 9.32 -14.97 10.75
CA LYS A 307 9.69 -15.26 12.14
C LYS A 307 10.86 -16.25 12.22
N LEU A 308 10.85 -17.28 11.36
CA LEU A 308 11.97 -18.23 11.29
C LEU A 308 13.26 -17.55 10.81
N LEU A 309 13.18 -16.74 9.76
CA LEU A 309 14.33 -15.98 9.25
C LEU A 309 14.92 -15.04 10.32
N ARG A 310 14.07 -14.36 11.09
CA ARG A 310 14.48 -13.42 12.14
C ARG A 310 15.08 -14.08 13.39
N GLN A 311 15.10 -15.41 13.51
CA GLN A 311 15.83 -16.09 14.58
C GLN A 311 17.35 -15.87 14.45
N SER A 312 17.83 -15.56 13.25
CA SER A 312 19.21 -15.14 13.04
C SER A 312 19.35 -13.64 13.26
N ASP A 313 20.20 -13.22 14.22
CA ASP A 313 20.52 -11.82 14.47
C ASP A 313 21.08 -11.12 13.23
N PHE A 314 21.87 -11.84 12.43
CA PHE A 314 22.40 -11.35 11.17
C PHE A 314 21.25 -10.96 10.22
N ILE A 315 20.29 -11.86 9.99
CA ILE A 315 19.15 -11.62 9.10
C ILE A 315 18.29 -10.47 9.63
N ASN A 316 18.00 -10.46 10.91
CA ASN A 316 17.18 -9.43 11.52
C ASN A 316 17.81 -8.03 11.35
N LYS A 317 19.11 -7.92 11.58
CA LYS A 317 19.85 -6.66 11.49
C LYS A 317 20.11 -6.24 10.03
N PHE A 318 20.68 -7.13 9.22
CA PHE A 318 21.19 -6.77 7.88
C PHE A 318 20.18 -6.94 6.75
N ILE A 319 19.09 -7.66 6.96
CA ILE A 319 18.04 -7.85 5.94
C ILE A 319 16.80 -7.00 6.25
N TYR A 320 16.38 -6.97 7.52
CA TYR A 320 15.21 -6.21 7.95
C TYR A 320 15.54 -4.80 8.49
N GLY A 321 16.82 -4.45 8.67
CA GLY A 321 17.24 -3.12 9.10
C GLY A 321 16.86 -2.79 10.55
N HIS A 322 16.71 -3.78 11.41
CA HIS A 322 16.47 -3.59 12.84
C HIS A 322 17.79 -3.39 13.58
N PHE A 323 18.26 -2.10 13.63
CA PHE A 323 19.46 -1.67 14.33
C PHE A 323 19.14 -1.14 15.73
#